data_72d37e9679a40fe4e09c614bc50c984b
#
_entry.id   72d37e9679a40fe4e09c614bc50c984b
#
_cell.length_a   1.000
_cell.length_b   1.000
_cell.length_c   1.000
_cell.angle_alpha   90.00
_cell.angle_beta   90.00
_cell.angle_gamma   90.00
#
_symmetry.space_group_name_H-M   'P 1'
#
loop_
_entity.id
_entity.type
_entity.pdbx_description
1 polymer ?
#
loop_
_entity_poly.entity_id
_entity_poly.type
_entity_poly.pdbx_seq_one_letter_code
_entity_poly.pdbx_strand_id
1 'polypeptide(L)' 'MSTKQSLINRLATLRDRHRALDKQVSDDYKNRVDDSIIQKEKFDKLHLKREIEILQKEVGMIDKQA' A
#
# COMPACT_ATOMS: atom_id res chain seq x y z
N MET A 1 -5.19 -14.48 -18.88
CA MET A 1 -5.37 -13.28 -18.05
C MET A 1 -4.59 -12.12 -18.60
N SER A 2 -5.19 -10.96 -18.66
CA SER A 2 -4.47 -9.78 -19.12
C SER A 2 -3.56 -9.26 -18.01
N THR A 3 -2.37 -8.83 -18.38
CA THR A 3 -1.38 -8.25 -17.47
C THR A 3 -1.98 -7.07 -16.67
N LYS A 4 -2.82 -6.28 -17.34
CA LYS A 4 -3.48 -5.15 -16.72
C LYS A 4 -4.39 -5.59 -15.57
N GLN A 5 -5.17 -6.65 -15.76
CA GLN A 5 -6.06 -7.15 -14.72
C GLN A 5 -5.28 -7.65 -13.51
N SER A 6 -4.17 -8.34 -13.74
CA SER A 6 -3.27 -8.78 -12.67
C SER A 6 -2.75 -7.60 -11.84
N LEU A 7 -2.33 -6.53 -12.51
CA LEU A 7 -1.83 -5.33 -11.85
C LEU A 7 -2.92 -4.63 -11.05
N ILE A 8 -4.12 -4.56 -11.59
CA ILE A 8 -5.27 -3.96 -10.90
C ILE A 8 -5.60 -4.74 -9.63
N ASN A 9 -5.61 -6.07 -9.72
CA ASN A 9 -5.89 -6.92 -8.57
C ASN A 9 -4.83 -6.75 -7.48
N ARG A 10 -3.57 -6.70 -7.88
CA ARG A 10 -2.46 -6.48 -6.94
C ARG A 10 -2.55 -5.10 -6.30
N LEU A 11 -2.89 -4.09 -7.07
CA LEU A 11 -3.05 -2.74 -6.59
C LEU A 11 -4.17 -2.66 -5.53
N ALA A 12 -5.29 -3.31 -5.78
CA ALA A 12 -6.39 -3.37 -4.81
C ALA A 12 -5.95 -4.02 -3.50
N THR A 13 -5.21 -5.14 -3.58
CA THR A 13 -4.67 -5.82 -2.40
C THR A 13 -3.73 -4.91 -1.61
N LEU A 14 -2.83 -4.20 -2.30
CA LEU A 14 -1.89 -3.31 -1.65
C LEU A 14 -2.59 -2.12 -0.98
N ARG A 15 -3.63 -1.60 -1.62
CA ARG A 15 -4.43 -0.52 -1.03
C ARG A 15 -5.13 -0.97 0.24
N ASP A 16 -5.66 -2.19 0.25
CA ASP A 16 -6.30 -2.75 1.43
C ASP A 16 -5.30 -2.92 2.57
N ARG A 17 -4.09 -3.41 2.27
CA ARG A 17 -3.02 -3.53 3.26
C ARG A 17 -2.61 -2.18 3.82
N HIS A 18 -2.47 -1.18 2.94
CA HIS A 18 -2.12 0.17 3.37
C HIS A 18 -3.15 0.73 4.33
N ARG A 19 -4.42 0.53 4.01
CA ARG A 19 -5.54 0.99 4.86
C ARG A 19 -5.53 0.29 6.21
N ALA A 20 -5.28 -1.02 6.23
CA ALA A 20 -5.20 -1.79 7.45
C ALA A 20 -4.03 -1.33 8.34
N LEU A 21 -2.86 -1.08 7.73
CA LEU A 21 -1.70 -0.55 8.46
C LEU A 21 -1.96 0.84 9.02
N ASP A 22 -2.62 1.69 8.24
CA ASP A 22 -2.95 3.04 8.67
C ASP A 22 -3.82 3.01 9.94
N LYS A 23 -4.82 2.13 9.94
CA LYS A 23 -5.67 1.93 11.10
C LYS A 23 -4.89 1.37 12.29
N GLN A 24 -4.01 0.40 12.04
CA GLN A 24 -3.20 -0.21 13.08
C GLN A 24 -2.27 0.80 13.73
N VAL A 25 -1.61 1.64 12.94
CA VAL A 25 -0.74 2.71 13.46
C VAL A 25 -1.55 3.65 14.35
N SER A 26 -2.74 4.03 13.91
CA SER A 26 -3.61 4.91 14.68
C SER A 26 -4.02 4.28 16.02
N ASP A 27 -4.41 3.01 15.99
CA ASP A 27 -4.82 2.28 17.20
C ASP A 27 -3.64 2.10 18.15
N ASP A 28 -2.47 1.75 17.64
CA ASP A 28 -1.27 1.56 18.45
C ASP A 28 -0.83 2.89 19.09
N TYR A 29 -0.99 3.98 18.39
CA TYR A 29 -0.72 5.31 18.94
C TYR A 29 -1.63 5.62 20.14
N LYS A 30 -2.91 5.29 20.02
CA LYS A 30 -3.88 5.48 21.10
C LYS A 30 -3.60 4.57 22.28
N ASN A 31 -3.11 3.36 22.04
CA ASN A 31 -2.82 2.37 23.07
C ASN A 31 -1.42 2.51 23.67
N ARG A 32 -0.66 3.52 23.26
CA ARG A 32 0.69 3.82 23.75
C ARG A 32 1.65 2.65 23.58
N VAL A 33 1.59 2.02 22.41
CA VAL A 33 2.54 0.97 22.04
C VAL A 33 3.94 1.60 21.87
N ASP A 34 4.98 0.78 22.07
CA ASP A 34 6.37 1.21 21.97
C ASP A 34 6.66 1.94 20.65
N ASP A 35 7.40 3.04 20.74
CA ASP A 35 7.75 3.86 19.56
C ASP A 35 8.47 3.06 18.47
N SER A 36 9.29 2.10 18.85
CA SER A 36 10.01 1.28 17.87
C SER A 36 9.05 0.46 16.99
N ILE A 37 7.96 -0.03 17.58
CA ILE A 37 6.92 -0.76 16.85
C ILE A 37 6.17 0.18 15.91
N ILE A 38 5.82 1.34 16.39
CA ILE A 38 5.11 2.36 15.58
C ILE A 38 5.98 2.80 14.41
N GLN A 39 7.27 3.02 14.62
CA GLN A 39 8.18 3.40 13.54
C GLN A 39 8.30 2.32 12.48
N LYS A 40 8.35 1.07 12.88
CA LYS A 40 8.37 -0.06 11.94
C LYS A 40 7.10 -0.10 11.10
N GLU A 41 5.95 0.10 11.73
CA GLU A 41 4.67 0.15 11.03
C GLU A 41 4.61 1.31 10.03
N LYS A 42 5.13 2.47 10.40
CA LYS A 42 5.23 3.62 9.50
C LYS A 42 6.11 3.33 8.31
N PHE A 43 7.22 2.62 8.52
CA PHE A 43 8.10 2.19 7.45
C PHE A 43 7.41 1.27 6.47
N ASP A 44 6.68 0.27 7.00
CA ASP A 44 5.91 -0.66 6.17
C ASP A 44 4.86 0.08 5.36
N LYS A 45 4.20 1.05 5.96
CA LYS A 45 3.22 1.90 5.30
C LYS A 45 3.85 2.68 4.13
N LEU A 46 5.04 3.23 4.33
CA LEU A 46 5.77 3.93 3.27
C LEU A 46 6.13 3.01 2.11
N HIS A 47 6.58 1.80 2.41
CA HIS A 47 6.89 0.80 1.39
C HIS A 47 5.66 0.46 0.56
N LEU A 48 4.54 0.22 1.22
CA LEU A 48 3.28 -0.07 0.52
C LEU A 48 2.84 1.10 -0.35
N LYS A 49 2.97 2.32 0.14
CA LYS A 49 2.65 3.51 -0.63
C LYS A 49 3.49 3.60 -1.91
N ARG A 50 4.78 3.32 -1.81
CA ARG A 50 5.67 3.31 -2.97
C ARG A 50 5.27 2.25 -3.99
N GLU A 51 4.99 1.05 -3.53
CA GLU A 51 4.55 -0.02 -4.42
C GLU A 51 3.26 0.33 -5.13
N ILE A 52 2.32 0.93 -4.41
CA ILE A 52 1.06 1.40 -4.99
C ILE A 52 1.32 2.42 -6.09
N GLU A 53 2.18 3.40 -5.83
CA GLU A 53 2.52 4.42 -6.81
C GLU A 53 3.14 3.83 -8.07
N ILE A 54 4.06 2.88 -7.91
CA ILE A 54 4.71 2.21 -9.05
C ILE A 54 3.68 1.44 -9.88
N LEU A 55 2.80 0.70 -9.22
CA LEU A 55 1.76 -0.06 -9.91
C LEU A 55 0.76 0.85 -10.62
N GLN A 56 0.41 1.97 -10.00
CA GLN A 56 -0.48 2.95 -10.63
C GLN A 56 0.12 3.50 -11.92
N LYS A 57 1.42 3.76 -11.92
CA LYS A 57 2.12 4.22 -13.11
C LYS A 57 2.13 3.15 -14.19
N GLU A 58 2.37 1.90 -13.83
CA GLU A 58 2.38 0.79 -14.78
C GLU A 58 1.01 0.61 -15.42
N VAL A 59 -0.05 0.66 -14.64
CA VAL A 59 -1.42 0.58 -15.15
C VAL A 59 -1.71 1.74 -16.10
N GLY A 60 -1.28 2.95 -15.73
CA GLY A 60 -1.45 4.12 -16.58
C GLY A 60 -0.71 4.00 -17.90
N MET A 61 0.49 3.43 -17.90
CA MET A 61 1.25 3.18 -19.12
C MET A 61 0.55 2.19 -20.05
N ILE A 62 -0.01 1.13 -19.50
CA ILE A 62 -0.76 0.14 -20.28
C ILE A 62 -1.96 0.79 -20.94
N ASP A 63 -2.69 1.62 -20.21
CA ASP A 63 -3.84 2.35 -20.74
C ASP A 63 -3.45 3.31 -21.87
N LYS A 64 -2.29 3.95 -21.76
CA LYS A 64 -1.81 4.87 -22.80
C LYS A 64 -1.38 4.15 -24.06
N GLN A 65 -0.92 2.91 -23.94
CA GLN A 65 -0.49 2.12 -25.09
C GLN A 65 -1.65 1.45 -25.81
N ALA A 66 -2.77 1.37 -25.18
CA ALA A 66 -3.98 0.85 -25.78
C ALA A 66 -4.68 1.94 -26.60
#